data_eae28ee4846a7f88e86dd607c82755e1
#
_entry.id   eae28ee4846a7f88e86dd607c82755e1
#
_cell.length_a   1.000
_cell.length_b   1.000
_cell.length_c   1.000
_cell.angle_alpha   90.00
_cell.angle_beta   90.00
_cell.angle_gamma   90.00
#
_symmetry.space_group_name_H-M   'P 1'
#
loop_
_entity.id
_entity.type
_entity.pdbx_description
1 polymer ?
#
loop_
_entity_poly.entity_id
_entity_poly.type
_entity_poly.pdbx_seq_one_letter_code
_entity_poly.pdbx_strand_id
1 'polypeptide(L)'
;VLTCESRRGVCAKCYGRNLATARMVQKGEVVGVIAAQSIGEPGTQLTLRTFHVGGVAGGSVVETNVVSKYEGRLEIEELRTIKGKNAQGEATNVVISRQSEIRIVDPKTEIVLYTHPLPYGATLFMTDGAEVKKGDLICEWDPYNAVIISEFEGKASYENVIEGVTYREERDEQTGLSEKVVIESKDKTKNPVIKIINREGEEVKSYNLPVSAHVVVKDNAKIHAGDILIKIPRAVGKSGGDITGGLPRVTELFEARNPSNPAIVS
;
A
#
# COMPACT_ATOMS: atom_id res chain seq x y z
N VAL A 1 22.45 -7.95 -22.74
CA VAL A 1 22.66 -8.49 -24.09
C VAL A 1 23.86 -7.83 -24.76
N LEU A 2 23.98 -6.49 -24.75
CA LEU A 2 25.07 -5.76 -25.40
C LEU A 2 26.47 -6.07 -24.81
N THR A 3 26.53 -6.49 -23.54
CA THR A 3 27.76 -6.84 -22.84
C THR A 3 28.04 -8.34 -22.81
N CYS A 4 27.28 -9.14 -23.60
CA CYS A 4 27.46 -10.59 -23.63
C CYS A 4 28.72 -10.98 -24.40
N GLU A 5 29.62 -11.69 -23.74
CA GLU A 5 30.89 -12.16 -24.32
C GLU A 5 30.77 -13.45 -25.14
N SER A 6 29.56 -13.95 -25.39
CA SER A 6 29.32 -15.13 -26.17
C SER A 6 29.73 -14.90 -27.61
N ARG A 7 30.54 -15.80 -28.19
CA ARG A 7 31.01 -15.69 -29.58
C ARG A 7 29.91 -15.97 -30.61
N ARG A 8 28.86 -16.69 -30.27
CA ARG A 8 27.73 -17.00 -31.15
C ARG A 8 26.43 -16.83 -30.37
N GLY A 9 25.60 -15.88 -30.80
CA GLY A 9 24.32 -15.58 -30.15
C GLY A 9 24.51 -14.93 -28.80
N VAL A 10 23.54 -15.15 -27.92
CA VAL A 10 23.47 -14.59 -26.57
C VAL A 10 23.46 -15.73 -25.54
N CYS A 11 24.20 -15.60 -24.44
CA CYS A 11 24.20 -16.65 -23.42
C CYS A 11 22.87 -16.66 -22.65
N ALA A 12 22.52 -17.80 -22.07
CA ALA A 12 21.25 -17.97 -21.35
C ALA A 12 21.07 -16.97 -20.19
N LYS A 13 22.14 -16.60 -19.48
CA LYS A 13 22.08 -15.61 -18.39
C LYS A 13 21.80 -14.20 -18.90
N CYS A 14 22.40 -13.80 -20.04
CA CYS A 14 22.15 -12.49 -20.63
C CYS A 14 20.76 -12.39 -21.30
N TYR A 15 20.26 -13.48 -21.86
CA TYR A 15 18.94 -13.54 -22.46
C TYR A 15 17.85 -13.63 -21.37
N GLY A 16 18.03 -14.55 -20.40
CA GLY A 16 17.16 -14.70 -19.26
C GLY A 16 16.02 -15.70 -19.48
N ARG A 17 14.81 -15.28 -19.21
CA ARG A 17 13.61 -16.12 -19.21
C ARG A 17 12.99 -16.21 -20.61
N ASN A 18 12.63 -17.41 -21.01
CA ASN A 18 11.73 -17.63 -22.15
C ASN A 18 10.31 -17.21 -21.74
N LEU A 19 9.74 -16.23 -22.45
CA LEU A 19 8.43 -15.67 -22.13
C LEU A 19 7.26 -16.64 -22.32
N ALA A 20 7.41 -17.61 -23.24
CA ALA A 20 6.36 -18.60 -23.50
C ALA A 20 6.25 -19.65 -22.39
N THR A 21 7.40 -20.13 -21.89
CA THR A 21 7.46 -21.21 -20.91
C THR A 21 7.66 -20.71 -19.47
N ALA A 22 7.94 -19.43 -19.29
CA ALA A 22 8.29 -18.80 -18.03
C ALA A 22 9.49 -19.43 -17.29
N ARG A 23 10.34 -20.18 -18.01
CA ARG A 23 11.55 -20.84 -17.50
C ARG A 23 12.81 -20.19 -18.09
N MET A 24 13.96 -20.46 -17.51
CA MET A 24 15.24 -20.05 -18.08
C MET A 24 15.37 -20.61 -19.49
N VAL A 25 15.84 -19.77 -20.44
CA VAL A 25 16.04 -20.17 -21.84
C VAL A 25 17.03 -21.31 -21.92
N GLN A 26 16.74 -22.27 -22.80
CA GLN A 26 17.63 -23.42 -23.09
C GLN A 26 18.63 -23.11 -24.19
N LYS A 27 19.75 -23.82 -24.17
CA LYS A 27 20.73 -23.73 -25.24
C LYS A 27 20.13 -24.27 -26.56
N GLY A 28 20.31 -23.50 -27.65
CA GLY A 28 19.77 -23.85 -28.95
C GLY A 28 18.42 -23.21 -29.29
N GLU A 29 17.86 -22.40 -28.37
CA GLU A 29 16.67 -21.61 -28.64
C GLU A 29 16.98 -20.55 -29.71
N VAL A 30 16.10 -20.44 -30.72
CA VAL A 30 16.25 -19.45 -31.79
C VAL A 30 15.77 -18.10 -31.27
N VAL A 31 16.68 -17.13 -31.23
CA VAL A 31 16.40 -15.77 -30.82
C VAL A 31 16.88 -14.79 -31.89
N GLY A 32 16.23 -13.64 -31.96
CA GLY A 32 16.56 -12.57 -32.88
C GLY A 32 16.74 -11.23 -32.19
N VAL A 33 17.29 -10.27 -32.93
CA VAL A 33 17.37 -8.88 -32.50
C VAL A 33 16.33 -8.09 -33.29
N ILE A 34 15.45 -7.38 -32.56
CA ILE A 34 14.44 -6.49 -33.14
C ILE A 34 14.94 -5.05 -32.92
N ALA A 35 15.02 -4.28 -34.01
CA ALA A 35 15.33 -2.87 -33.89
C ALA A 35 14.16 -2.14 -33.24
N ALA A 36 14.45 -1.31 -32.22
CA ALA A 36 13.43 -0.54 -31.50
C ALA A 36 12.69 0.50 -32.38
N GLN A 37 13.17 0.73 -33.60
CA GLN A 37 12.54 1.63 -34.58
C GLN A 37 11.08 1.27 -34.89
N SER A 38 10.76 -0.02 -34.95
CA SER A 38 9.39 -0.50 -35.18
C SER A 38 8.45 -0.20 -34.00
N ILE A 39 9.01 0.01 -32.82
CA ILE A 39 8.27 0.39 -31.62
C ILE A 39 8.14 1.92 -31.54
N GLY A 40 9.15 2.66 -32.00
CA GLY A 40 9.20 4.12 -31.91
C GLY A 40 8.53 4.84 -33.08
N GLU A 41 8.47 4.23 -34.24
CA GLU A 41 7.81 4.84 -35.41
C GLU A 41 6.34 5.20 -35.12
N PRO A 42 5.50 4.30 -34.58
CA PRO A 42 4.12 4.65 -34.25
C PRO A 42 3.98 5.47 -32.97
N GLY A 43 5.07 5.90 -32.33
CA GLY A 43 5.08 6.64 -31.09
C GLY A 43 4.24 7.91 -31.13
N THR A 44 4.28 8.64 -32.23
CA THR A 44 3.49 9.86 -32.44
C THR A 44 1.98 9.57 -32.53
N GLN A 45 1.59 8.45 -33.10
CA GLN A 45 0.19 8.00 -33.17
C GLN A 45 -0.29 7.47 -31.82
N LEU A 46 0.57 6.82 -31.05
CA LEU A 46 0.30 6.37 -29.70
C LEU A 46 0.11 7.55 -28.74
N THR A 47 0.81 8.67 -28.90
CA THR A 47 0.61 9.87 -28.09
C THR A 47 -0.80 10.44 -28.23
N LEU A 48 -1.36 10.51 -29.41
CA LEU A 48 -2.71 11.01 -29.62
C LEU A 48 -3.80 10.08 -29.04
N ARG A 49 -3.54 8.77 -28.99
CA ARG A 49 -4.48 7.79 -28.41
C ARG A 49 -4.33 7.61 -26.91
N THR A 50 -3.12 7.69 -26.38
CA THR A 50 -2.88 7.48 -24.93
C THR A 50 -3.29 8.67 -24.09
N PHE A 51 -3.34 9.90 -24.62
CA PHE A 51 -3.91 11.04 -23.88
C PHE A 51 -5.40 10.86 -23.55
N HIS A 52 -6.13 10.07 -24.33
CA HIS A 52 -7.55 9.80 -24.10
C HIS A 52 -7.85 8.43 -23.48
N VAL A 53 -6.91 7.49 -23.54
CA VAL A 53 -7.09 6.10 -23.04
C VAL A 53 -6.19 5.78 -21.85
N GLY A 54 -5.04 6.42 -21.73
CA GLY A 54 -4.07 6.18 -20.64
C GLY A 54 -4.49 6.75 -19.27
N GLY A 55 -5.55 7.56 -19.21
CA GLY A 55 -6.10 8.07 -17.96
C GLY A 55 -7.13 7.14 -17.29
N VAL A 56 -7.62 6.12 -18.00
CA VAL A 56 -8.77 5.32 -17.53
C VAL A 56 -8.58 3.80 -17.65
N ALA A 57 -7.62 3.31 -18.41
CA ALA A 57 -7.50 1.89 -18.75
C ALA A 57 -6.37 1.15 -18.01
N GLY A 58 -6.15 1.44 -16.77
CA GLY A 58 -5.13 0.76 -15.95
C GLY A 58 -5.29 1.00 -14.46
N GLY A 59 -6.40 1.57 -14.03
CA GLY A 59 -6.79 1.53 -12.64
C GLY A 59 -7.11 0.08 -12.29
N SER A 60 -6.16 -0.67 -11.75
CA SER A 60 -6.53 -1.78 -10.90
C SER A 60 -7.55 -1.21 -9.94
N VAL A 61 -8.77 -1.72 -9.98
CA VAL A 61 -9.80 -1.38 -8.99
C VAL A 61 -9.18 -1.72 -7.65
N VAL A 62 -8.75 -0.69 -6.93
CA VAL A 62 -8.12 -0.90 -5.63
C VAL A 62 -9.23 -1.39 -4.73
N GLU A 63 -9.11 -2.62 -4.25
CA GLU A 63 -10.09 -3.19 -3.35
C GLU A 63 -10.10 -2.35 -2.06
N THR A 64 -11.25 -1.85 -1.70
CA THR A 64 -11.49 -1.04 -0.49
C THR A 64 -12.31 -1.80 0.54
N ASN A 65 -12.93 -2.90 0.13
CA ASN A 65 -13.81 -3.70 0.96
C ASN A 65 -13.75 -5.18 0.57
N VAL A 66 -14.16 -6.03 1.48
CA VAL A 66 -14.41 -7.46 1.23
C VAL A 66 -15.89 -7.72 1.34
N VAL A 67 -16.46 -8.20 0.24
CA VAL A 67 -17.83 -8.63 0.14
C VAL A 67 -17.85 -10.14 -0.01
N SER A 68 -18.71 -10.82 0.73
CA SER A 68 -18.83 -12.28 0.63
C SER A 68 -19.27 -12.73 -0.76
N LYS A 69 -18.51 -13.65 -1.35
CA LYS A 69 -18.83 -14.28 -2.64
C LYS A 69 -19.64 -15.56 -2.45
N TYR A 70 -19.64 -16.13 -1.26
CA TYR A 70 -20.23 -17.41 -0.90
C TYR A 70 -21.10 -17.26 0.34
N GLU A 71 -22.02 -18.19 0.53
CA GLU A 71 -22.78 -18.35 1.76
C GLU A 71 -22.03 -19.30 2.68
N GLY A 72 -21.95 -18.98 3.98
CA GLY A 72 -21.23 -19.82 4.92
C GLY A 72 -21.06 -19.16 6.28
N ARG A 73 -20.23 -19.76 7.12
CA ARG A 73 -19.83 -19.24 8.41
C ARG A 73 -18.51 -18.47 8.27
N LEU A 74 -18.49 -17.27 8.81
CA LEU A 74 -17.31 -16.44 8.87
C LEU A 74 -16.40 -16.93 10.00
N GLU A 75 -15.14 -17.23 9.70
CA GLU A 75 -14.10 -17.52 10.67
C GLU A 75 -12.95 -16.55 10.45
N ILE A 76 -12.47 -15.93 11.53
CA ILE A 76 -11.37 -14.97 11.45
C ILE A 76 -10.24 -15.43 12.36
N GLU A 77 -9.12 -15.82 11.74
CA GLU A 77 -7.93 -16.22 12.49
C GLU A 77 -7.17 -15.03 13.05
N GLU A 78 -6.61 -15.20 14.24
CA GLU A 78 -5.77 -14.22 14.96
C GLU A 78 -6.42 -12.82 15.07
N LEU A 79 -7.73 -12.76 15.23
CA LEU A 79 -8.46 -11.51 15.31
C LEU A 79 -8.16 -10.77 16.62
N ARG A 80 -7.67 -9.54 16.48
CA ARG A 80 -7.62 -8.55 17.56
C ARG A 80 -8.31 -7.29 17.09
N THR A 81 -9.33 -6.87 17.82
CA THR A 81 -10.10 -5.67 17.52
C THR A 81 -10.14 -4.72 18.70
N ILE A 82 -10.26 -3.44 18.39
CA ILE A 82 -10.57 -2.39 19.36
C ILE A 82 -11.87 -1.74 18.93
N LYS A 83 -12.68 -1.35 19.91
CA LYS A 83 -13.87 -0.56 19.67
C LYS A 83 -13.45 0.86 19.30
N GLY A 84 -13.64 1.21 18.05
CA GLY A 84 -13.46 2.55 17.50
C GLY A 84 -14.80 3.21 17.17
N LYS A 85 -14.74 4.39 16.60
CA LYS A 85 -15.89 5.09 16.01
C LYS A 85 -15.63 5.36 14.56
N ASN A 86 -16.62 5.10 13.71
CA ASN A 86 -16.54 5.50 12.29
C ASN A 86 -16.71 7.03 12.14
N ALA A 87 -16.57 7.55 10.93
CA ALA A 87 -16.75 8.96 10.62
C ALA A 87 -18.16 9.48 11.00
N GLN A 88 -19.15 8.60 11.11
CA GLN A 88 -20.52 8.89 11.51
C GLN A 88 -20.73 8.84 13.03
N GLY A 89 -19.70 8.45 13.80
CA GLY A 89 -19.76 8.36 15.27
C GLY A 89 -20.33 7.05 15.82
N GLU A 90 -20.61 6.07 14.94
CA GLU A 90 -21.10 4.75 15.33
C GLU A 90 -19.95 3.88 15.85
N ALA A 91 -20.24 3.06 16.86
CA ALA A 91 -19.26 2.13 17.40
C ALA A 91 -18.95 1.02 16.37
N THR A 92 -17.70 0.91 15.98
CA THR A 92 -17.22 -0.10 15.03
C THR A 92 -16.05 -0.86 15.63
N ASN A 93 -15.84 -2.08 15.14
CA ASN A 93 -14.66 -2.86 15.51
C ASN A 93 -13.54 -2.58 14.49
N VAL A 94 -12.44 -2.03 14.97
CA VAL A 94 -11.26 -1.76 14.15
C VAL A 94 -10.22 -2.84 14.39
N VAL A 95 -9.67 -3.39 13.31
CA VAL A 95 -8.68 -4.48 13.34
C VAL A 95 -7.31 -3.92 13.67
N ILE A 96 -6.66 -4.47 14.70
CA ILE A 96 -5.30 -4.11 15.11
C ILE A 96 -4.28 -5.22 14.92
N SER A 97 -4.71 -6.39 14.48
CA SER A 97 -3.80 -7.46 14.12
C SER A 97 -3.22 -7.27 12.72
N ARG A 98 -2.02 -7.81 12.49
CA ARG A 98 -1.30 -7.69 11.21
C ARG A 98 -1.34 -8.94 10.36
N GLN A 99 -1.77 -10.07 10.93
CA GLN A 99 -1.73 -11.40 10.31
C GLN A 99 -3.10 -12.08 10.30
N SER A 100 -4.18 -11.30 10.47
CA SER A 100 -5.53 -11.86 10.45
C SER A 100 -5.97 -12.24 9.05
N GLU A 101 -6.65 -13.37 8.96
CA GLU A 101 -7.26 -13.87 7.74
C GLU A 101 -8.76 -14.12 7.94
N ILE A 102 -9.53 -13.69 6.96
CA ILE A 102 -10.96 -14.01 6.85
C ILE A 102 -11.10 -15.31 6.11
N ARG A 103 -11.86 -16.25 6.66
CA ARG A 103 -12.23 -17.51 6.02
C ARG A 103 -13.75 -17.64 6.00
N ILE A 104 -14.29 -18.05 4.87
CA ILE A 104 -15.70 -18.43 4.75
C ILE A 104 -15.74 -19.92 4.62
N VAL A 105 -16.38 -20.58 5.58
CA VAL A 105 -16.45 -22.03 5.71
C VAL A 105 -17.88 -22.48 5.47
N ASP A 106 -18.06 -23.54 4.68
CA ASP A 106 -19.36 -24.17 4.49
C ASP A 106 -19.78 -24.89 5.79
N PRO A 107 -20.90 -24.52 6.41
CA PRO A 107 -21.33 -25.10 7.69
C PRO A 107 -21.65 -26.60 7.64
N LYS A 108 -21.83 -27.19 6.45
CA LYS A 108 -22.15 -28.61 6.28
C LYS A 108 -20.93 -29.50 6.03
N THR A 109 -19.97 -28.97 5.24
CA THR A 109 -18.81 -29.76 4.80
C THR A 109 -17.52 -29.37 5.51
N GLU A 110 -17.52 -28.28 6.28
CA GLU A 110 -16.35 -27.66 6.92
C GLU A 110 -15.21 -27.33 5.94
N ILE A 111 -15.55 -27.18 4.65
CA ILE A 111 -14.58 -26.81 3.63
C ILE A 111 -14.47 -25.29 3.57
N VAL A 112 -13.23 -24.79 3.52
CA VAL A 112 -12.96 -23.35 3.33
C VAL A 112 -13.27 -22.99 1.88
N LEU A 113 -14.27 -22.15 1.67
CA LEU A 113 -14.74 -21.70 0.36
C LEU A 113 -13.96 -20.48 -0.14
N TYR A 114 -13.54 -19.63 0.78
CA TYR A 114 -12.86 -18.37 0.47
C TYR A 114 -11.93 -17.96 1.60
N THR A 115 -10.74 -17.46 1.25
CA THR A 115 -9.77 -16.89 2.19
C THR A 115 -9.32 -15.54 1.70
N HIS A 116 -9.25 -14.55 2.60
CA HIS A 116 -8.76 -13.21 2.29
C HIS A 116 -7.98 -12.64 3.48
N PRO A 117 -6.81 -12.02 3.26
CA PRO A 117 -6.09 -11.34 4.34
C PRO A 117 -6.89 -10.13 4.82
N LEU A 118 -6.93 -9.93 6.14
CA LEU A 118 -7.62 -8.81 6.78
C LEU A 118 -6.62 -7.71 7.10
N PRO A 119 -6.69 -6.54 6.41
CA PRO A 119 -5.72 -5.48 6.61
C PRO A 119 -5.80 -4.84 8.00
N TYR A 120 -4.65 -4.44 8.55
CA TYR A 120 -4.58 -3.60 9.74
C TYR A 120 -5.30 -2.27 9.51
N GLY A 121 -6.11 -1.86 10.47
CA GLY A 121 -6.92 -0.64 10.38
C GLY A 121 -8.25 -0.81 9.65
N ALA A 122 -8.59 -2.02 9.19
CA ALA A 122 -9.88 -2.30 8.60
C ALA A 122 -11.00 -2.19 9.62
N THR A 123 -12.13 -1.64 9.18
CA THR A 123 -13.38 -1.62 9.95
C THR A 123 -14.12 -2.91 9.68
N LEU A 124 -14.43 -3.66 10.73
CA LEU A 124 -15.14 -4.93 10.65
C LEU A 124 -16.62 -4.72 10.98
N PHE A 125 -17.50 -5.13 10.06
CA PHE A 125 -18.95 -5.02 10.23
C PHE A 125 -19.59 -6.29 10.77
N MET A 126 -18.91 -7.43 10.62
CA MET A 126 -19.38 -8.73 11.10
C MET A 126 -18.47 -9.28 12.17
N THR A 127 -19.03 -10.09 13.05
CA THR A 127 -18.29 -10.76 14.12
C THR A 127 -17.82 -12.12 13.68
N ASP A 128 -16.74 -12.61 14.30
CA ASP A 128 -16.31 -14.00 14.14
C ASP A 128 -17.42 -14.97 14.48
N GLY A 129 -17.58 -16.04 13.69
CA GLY A 129 -18.64 -17.03 13.82
C GLY A 129 -19.99 -16.63 13.22
N ALA A 130 -20.14 -15.43 12.63
CA ALA A 130 -21.41 -15.01 12.02
C ALA A 130 -21.70 -15.78 10.72
N GLU A 131 -22.99 -16.01 10.47
CA GLU A 131 -23.45 -16.51 9.17
C GLU A 131 -23.45 -15.37 8.15
N VAL A 132 -22.80 -15.58 7.02
CA VAL A 132 -22.70 -14.62 5.92
C VAL A 132 -23.43 -15.14 4.70
N LYS A 133 -24.10 -14.23 4.01
CA LYS A 133 -24.74 -14.49 2.71
C LYS A 133 -23.90 -13.88 1.60
N LYS A 134 -24.10 -14.38 0.40
CA LYS A 134 -23.48 -13.78 -0.79
C LYS A 134 -23.91 -12.33 -0.94
N GLY A 135 -22.94 -11.41 -0.98
CA GLY A 135 -23.18 -9.99 -1.10
C GLY A 135 -23.04 -9.20 0.21
N ASP A 136 -22.89 -9.86 1.34
CA ASP A 136 -22.72 -9.19 2.64
C ASP A 136 -21.34 -8.54 2.73
N LEU A 137 -21.30 -7.29 3.21
CA LEU A 137 -20.07 -6.54 3.47
C LEU A 137 -19.43 -7.02 4.79
N ILE A 138 -18.22 -7.55 4.70
CA ILE A 138 -17.51 -8.10 5.86
C ILE A 138 -16.62 -7.03 6.48
N CYS A 139 -15.78 -6.39 5.69
CA CYS A 139 -14.89 -5.32 6.16
C CYS A 139 -14.62 -4.28 5.08
N GLU A 140 -14.16 -3.11 5.52
CA GLU A 140 -13.78 -1.99 4.68
C GLU A 140 -12.50 -1.35 5.20
N TRP A 141 -11.63 -0.85 4.31
CA TRP A 141 -10.41 -0.14 4.67
C TRP A 141 -10.06 0.95 3.67
N ASP A 142 -9.19 1.87 4.09
CA ASP A 142 -8.58 2.86 3.21
C ASP A 142 -7.34 2.25 2.53
N PRO A 143 -7.36 2.03 1.22
CA PRO A 143 -6.21 1.48 0.50
C PRO A 143 -5.11 2.52 0.28
N TYR A 144 -5.45 3.82 0.32
CA TYR A 144 -4.55 4.92 0.02
C TYR A 144 -3.67 5.33 1.20
N ASN A 145 -4.13 5.05 2.42
CA ASN A 145 -3.41 5.38 3.63
C ASN A 145 -3.16 4.13 4.49
N ALA A 146 -1.94 3.94 4.93
CA ALA A 146 -1.68 3.08 6.07
C ALA A 146 -1.91 3.92 7.33
N VAL A 147 -2.65 3.38 8.28
CA VAL A 147 -2.97 4.09 9.52
C VAL A 147 -2.17 3.52 10.69
N ILE A 148 -1.86 4.35 11.67
CA ILE A 148 -1.43 3.92 13.00
C ILE A 148 -2.51 4.36 13.98
N ILE A 149 -3.04 3.39 14.72
CA ILE A 149 -4.19 3.53 15.59
C ILE A 149 -3.74 3.41 17.04
N SER A 150 -4.32 4.20 17.94
CA SER A 150 -4.06 4.07 19.36
C SER A 150 -4.72 2.82 19.93
N GLU A 151 -3.93 2.00 20.60
CA GLU A 151 -4.44 0.83 21.33
C GLU A 151 -4.93 1.21 22.74
N PHE A 152 -4.56 2.38 23.24
CA PHE A 152 -4.80 2.81 24.62
C PHE A 152 -5.49 4.16 24.67
N GLU A 153 -6.21 4.39 25.76
CA GLU A 153 -6.77 5.69 26.09
C GLU A 153 -5.75 6.54 26.85
N GLY A 154 -5.71 7.84 26.55
CA GLY A 154 -4.80 8.74 27.24
C GLY A 154 -4.76 10.11 26.61
N LYS A 155 -3.66 10.80 26.86
CA LYS A 155 -3.34 12.12 26.30
C LYS A 155 -2.15 12.00 25.37
N ALA A 156 -2.25 12.52 24.15
CA ALA A 156 -1.12 12.58 23.24
C ALA A 156 -0.09 13.59 23.74
N SER A 157 1.16 13.23 23.70
CA SER A 157 2.29 14.13 23.93
C SER A 157 3.31 13.97 22.82
N TYR A 158 3.73 15.08 22.24
CA TYR A 158 4.72 15.11 21.20
C TYR A 158 6.14 15.15 21.78
N GLU A 159 7.01 14.31 21.26
CA GLU A 159 8.43 14.35 21.56
C GLU A 159 9.22 14.51 20.26
N ASN A 160 10.17 15.44 20.23
CA ASN A 160 10.98 15.79 19.06
C ASN A 160 10.19 16.18 17.80
N VAL A 161 8.93 16.62 17.96
CA VAL A 161 8.10 17.13 16.87
C VAL A 161 8.31 18.64 16.78
N ILE A 162 9.30 19.06 15.95
CA ILE A 162 9.77 20.46 15.84
C ILE A 162 9.49 20.94 14.42
N GLU A 163 8.78 22.06 14.31
CA GLU A 163 8.46 22.67 13.02
C GLU A 163 9.73 23.10 12.26
N GLY A 164 9.75 22.79 10.94
CA GLY A 164 10.88 23.05 10.08
C GLY A 164 12.09 22.12 10.25
N VAL A 165 12.07 21.23 11.26
CA VAL A 165 13.16 20.27 11.52
C VAL A 165 12.68 18.84 11.33
N THR A 166 11.59 18.46 11.96
CA THR A 166 11.03 17.09 11.91
C THR A 166 9.67 17.04 11.25
N TYR A 167 8.94 18.15 11.21
CA TYR A 167 7.69 18.25 10.45
C TYR A 167 7.56 19.62 9.76
N ARG A 168 6.70 19.69 8.76
CA ARG A 168 6.23 20.94 8.15
C ARG A 168 4.70 20.92 8.09
N GLU A 169 4.10 22.10 8.09
CA GLU A 169 2.68 22.23 7.81
C GLU A 169 2.48 22.34 6.29
N GLU A 170 1.72 21.41 5.74
CA GLU A 170 1.26 21.46 4.36
C GLU A 170 -0.23 21.80 4.37
N ARG A 171 -0.61 22.74 3.51
CA ARG A 171 -2.01 23.07 3.31
C ARG A 171 -2.52 22.27 2.13
N ASP A 172 -3.52 21.44 2.37
CA ASP A 172 -4.23 20.75 1.31
C ASP A 172 -5.06 21.76 0.49
N GLU A 173 -4.74 21.89 -0.78
CA GLU A 173 -5.41 22.83 -1.69
C GLU A 173 -6.88 22.47 -1.94
N GLN A 174 -7.26 21.19 -1.78
CA GLN A 174 -8.62 20.73 -2.03
C GLN A 174 -9.52 20.91 -0.82
N THR A 175 -9.01 20.58 0.37
CA THR A 175 -9.79 20.66 1.63
C THR A 175 -9.59 21.96 2.39
N GLY A 176 -8.51 22.70 2.08
CA GLY A 176 -8.11 23.92 2.79
C GLY A 176 -7.61 23.70 4.20
N LEU A 177 -7.49 22.44 4.64
CA LEU A 177 -6.99 22.06 5.95
C LEU A 177 -5.47 22.04 5.98
N SER A 178 -4.87 22.46 7.09
CA SER A 178 -3.43 22.32 7.32
C SER A 178 -3.15 21.01 8.00
N GLU A 179 -2.27 20.20 7.41
CA GLU A 179 -1.82 18.94 7.96
C GLU A 179 -0.34 18.99 8.31
N LYS A 180 0.05 18.30 9.37
CA LYS A 180 1.44 18.19 9.79
C LYS A 180 2.07 16.97 9.13
N VAL A 181 3.00 17.21 8.22
CA VAL A 181 3.71 16.16 7.48
C VAL A 181 5.12 16.01 8.04
N VAL A 182 5.47 14.79 8.40
CA VAL A 182 6.80 14.46 8.92
C VAL A 182 7.82 14.51 7.78
N ILE A 183 8.90 15.26 7.97
CA ILE A 183 10.00 15.38 7.03
C ILE A 183 11.24 14.65 7.55
N GLU A 184 12.13 14.30 6.64
CA GLU A 184 13.42 13.71 7.03
C GLU A 184 14.26 14.75 7.76
N SER A 185 14.57 14.46 9.03
CA SER A 185 15.46 15.33 9.82
C SER A 185 16.92 15.11 9.42
N LYS A 186 17.65 16.19 9.23
CA LYS A 186 19.12 16.15 9.05
C LYS A 186 19.86 15.64 10.28
N ASP A 187 19.22 15.79 11.45
CA ASP A 187 19.75 15.33 12.73
C ASP A 187 19.11 13.98 13.10
N LYS A 188 19.86 12.90 12.89
CA LYS A 188 19.40 11.52 13.15
C LYS A 188 19.10 11.22 14.63
N THR A 189 19.48 12.12 15.54
CA THR A 189 19.20 11.97 16.97
C THR A 189 17.77 12.41 17.35
N LYS A 190 17.12 13.19 16.46
CA LYS A 190 15.78 13.75 16.70
C LYS A 190 14.73 12.96 15.94
N ASN A 191 14.39 11.78 16.46
CA ASN A 191 13.27 11.01 15.92
C ASN A 191 11.95 11.54 16.50
N PRO A 192 11.00 11.95 15.67
CA PRO A 192 9.70 12.40 16.14
C PRO A 192 8.86 11.22 16.65
N VAL A 193 8.26 11.36 17.81
CA VAL A 193 7.46 10.31 18.48
C VAL A 193 6.19 10.93 19.07
N ILE A 194 5.09 10.18 19.01
CA ILE A 194 3.87 10.46 19.79
C ILE A 194 3.83 9.49 20.96
N LYS A 195 3.75 10.02 22.16
CA LYS A 195 3.58 9.27 23.40
C LYS A 195 2.14 9.37 23.88
N ILE A 196 1.59 8.25 24.32
CA ILE A 196 0.29 8.23 24.99
C ILE A 196 0.54 8.19 26.50
N ILE A 197 0.05 9.20 27.20
CA ILE A 197 0.23 9.39 28.63
C ILE A 197 -1.11 9.10 29.31
N ASN A 198 -1.10 8.28 30.35
CA ASN A 198 -2.27 7.99 31.16
C ASN A 198 -2.63 9.18 32.06
N ARG A 199 -3.69 9.04 32.88
CA ARG A 199 -4.13 10.08 33.81
C ARG A 199 -3.13 10.31 34.99
N GLU A 200 -2.26 9.36 35.22
CA GLU A 200 -1.24 9.38 36.28
C GLU A 200 0.08 10.02 35.80
N GLY A 201 0.17 10.38 34.51
CA GLY A 201 1.35 10.99 33.90
C GLY A 201 2.39 9.99 33.41
N GLU A 202 2.08 8.70 33.41
CA GLU A 202 2.98 7.65 32.93
C GLU A 202 2.82 7.40 31.42
N GLU A 203 3.93 7.11 30.76
CA GLU A 203 3.94 6.71 29.36
C GLU A 203 3.42 5.28 29.21
N VAL A 204 2.27 5.12 28.54
CA VAL A 204 1.67 3.81 28.26
C VAL A 204 2.23 3.20 26.99
N LYS A 205 2.36 4.01 25.94
CA LYS A 205 2.84 3.59 24.63
C LYS A 205 3.47 4.75 23.87
N SER A 206 4.50 4.44 23.10
CA SER A 206 5.11 5.39 22.15
C SER A 206 5.00 4.89 20.72
N TYR A 207 4.75 5.82 19.81
CA TYR A 207 4.60 5.58 18.37
C TYR A 207 5.57 6.43 17.60
N ASN A 208 6.50 5.81 16.90
CA ASN A 208 7.46 6.50 16.03
C ASN A 208 6.74 7.04 14.79
N LEU A 209 7.08 8.26 14.40
CA LEU A 209 6.55 8.92 13.22
C LEU A 209 7.47 8.66 12.02
N PRO A 210 7.07 7.86 11.04
CA PRO A 210 7.87 7.68 9.82
C PRO A 210 7.84 8.93 8.94
N VAL A 211 8.83 9.07 8.09
CA VAL A 211 8.89 10.15 7.09
C VAL A 211 7.69 10.08 6.16
N SER A 212 7.18 11.24 5.75
CA SER A 212 5.95 11.40 4.95
C SER A 212 4.65 11.00 5.67
N ALA A 213 4.68 10.77 6.96
CA ALA A 213 3.47 10.53 7.75
C ALA A 213 2.73 11.84 8.02
N HIS A 214 1.41 11.80 7.89
CA HIS A 214 0.50 12.87 8.23
C HIS A 214 0.01 12.68 9.67
N VAL A 215 0.28 13.63 10.53
CA VAL A 215 -0.12 13.57 11.93
C VAL A 215 -1.53 14.14 12.08
N VAL A 216 -2.47 13.28 12.48
CA VAL A 216 -3.89 13.64 12.60
C VAL A 216 -4.20 14.25 13.98
N VAL A 217 -3.54 13.79 15.01
CA VAL A 217 -3.83 14.16 16.41
C VAL A 217 -3.06 15.41 16.79
N LYS A 218 -3.68 16.31 17.54
CA LYS A 218 -3.00 17.50 18.09
C LYS A 218 -2.23 17.14 19.34
N ASP A 219 -1.17 17.91 19.61
CA ASP A 219 -0.46 17.81 20.88
C ASP A 219 -1.41 18.07 22.06
N ASN A 220 -1.25 17.29 23.11
CA ASN A 220 -2.10 17.33 24.29
C ASN A 220 -3.58 16.97 24.07
N ALA A 221 -3.96 16.44 22.92
CA ALA A 221 -5.31 15.96 22.67
C ALA A 221 -5.64 14.71 23.50
N LYS A 222 -6.90 14.59 23.88
CA LYS A 222 -7.43 13.37 24.50
C LYS A 222 -7.67 12.33 23.40
N ILE A 223 -7.12 11.15 23.61
CA ILE A 223 -7.17 10.02 22.66
C ILE A 223 -7.96 8.88 23.30
N HIS A 224 -8.79 8.24 22.50
CA HIS A 224 -9.47 7.01 22.85
C HIS A 224 -8.83 5.83 22.11
N ALA A 225 -9.01 4.64 22.65
CA ALA A 225 -8.64 3.43 21.93
C ALA A 225 -9.41 3.35 20.60
N GLY A 226 -8.71 3.07 19.50
CA GLY A 226 -9.29 3.08 18.16
C GLY A 226 -9.13 4.39 17.37
N ASP A 227 -8.67 5.48 17.99
CA ASP A 227 -8.43 6.74 17.29
C ASP A 227 -7.20 6.63 16.37
N ILE A 228 -7.30 7.19 15.17
CA ILE A 228 -6.20 7.27 14.21
C ILE A 228 -5.23 8.36 14.65
N LEU A 229 -3.99 7.98 14.94
CA LEU A 229 -2.92 8.91 15.32
C LEU A 229 -2.23 9.50 14.08
N ILE A 230 -1.96 8.65 13.10
CA ILE A 230 -1.10 8.94 11.95
C ILE A 230 -1.70 8.29 10.71
N LYS A 231 -1.65 9.00 9.60
CA LYS A 231 -1.90 8.46 8.25
C LYS A 231 -0.61 8.49 7.46
N ILE A 232 -0.26 7.39 6.85
CA ILE A 232 0.92 7.27 5.99
C ILE A 232 0.40 7.05 4.58
N PRO A 233 0.50 8.05 3.68
CA PRO A 233 0.06 7.88 2.30
C PRO A 233 0.80 6.71 1.66
N ARG A 234 0.05 5.73 1.17
CA ARG A 234 0.61 4.70 0.30
C ARG A 234 0.68 5.29 -1.09
N ALA A 235 1.82 5.18 -1.74
CA ALA A 235 1.91 5.50 -3.17
C ALA A 235 1.17 4.40 -3.96
N VAL A 236 -0.16 4.41 -3.87
CA VAL A 236 -1.01 3.51 -4.65
C VAL A 236 -0.87 3.94 -6.10
N GLY A 237 -0.24 3.12 -6.91
CA GLY A 237 0.04 3.37 -8.32
C GLY A 237 1.44 3.86 -8.67
N LYS A 238 2.28 4.29 -7.70
CA LYS A 238 3.68 4.68 -8.00
C LYS A 238 4.76 3.72 -7.50
N SER A 239 4.47 2.83 -6.57
CA SER A 239 5.46 1.88 -6.03
C SER A 239 4.97 0.44 -5.95
N GLY A 240 3.83 0.13 -6.48
CA GLY A 240 3.32 -1.24 -6.56
C GLY A 240 3.85 -1.98 -7.76
N GLY A 241 5.15 -1.99 -8.01
CA GLY A 241 5.76 -2.93 -8.96
C GLY A 241 5.24 -2.87 -10.40
N ASP A 242 4.51 -1.83 -10.77
CA ASP A 242 4.10 -1.68 -12.17
C ASP A 242 5.31 -1.23 -12.97
N ILE A 243 5.74 -2.10 -13.86
CA ILE A 243 6.84 -1.82 -14.77
C ILE A 243 6.37 -0.71 -15.69
N THR A 244 7.10 0.41 -15.72
CA THR A 244 6.84 1.50 -16.66
C THR A 244 6.67 0.94 -18.07
N GLY A 245 5.47 1.05 -18.62
CA GLY A 245 5.12 0.53 -19.94
C GLY A 245 4.68 1.65 -20.89
N GLY A 246 4.33 1.27 -22.10
CA GLY A 246 3.82 2.21 -23.10
C GLY A 246 4.84 3.26 -23.55
N LEU A 247 4.35 4.44 -23.91
CA LEU A 247 5.16 5.54 -24.41
C LEU A 247 6.27 6.01 -23.46
N PRO A 248 6.06 6.19 -22.16
CA PRO A 248 7.12 6.58 -21.24
C PRO A 248 8.31 5.62 -21.25
N ARG A 249 8.07 4.31 -21.35
CA ARG A 249 9.14 3.31 -21.44
C ARG A 249 9.88 3.36 -22.78
N VAL A 250 9.15 3.58 -23.86
CA VAL A 250 9.74 3.75 -25.19
C VAL A 250 10.68 4.97 -25.17
N THR A 251 10.27 6.08 -24.61
CA THR A 251 11.07 7.30 -24.46
C THR A 251 12.32 7.06 -23.62
N GLU A 252 12.20 6.39 -22.47
CA GLU A 252 13.37 6.03 -21.63
C GLU A 252 14.39 5.22 -22.40
N LEU A 253 13.95 4.24 -23.17
CA LEU A 253 14.84 3.38 -23.96
C LEU A 253 15.53 4.11 -25.11
N PHE A 254 14.79 4.93 -25.87
CA PHE A 254 15.35 5.67 -27.00
C PHE A 254 16.27 6.81 -26.60
N GLU A 255 15.95 7.50 -25.52
CA GLU A 255 16.74 8.62 -25.02
C GLU A 255 17.81 8.19 -24.01
N ALA A 256 17.91 6.89 -23.72
CA ALA A 256 18.82 6.32 -22.73
C ALA A 256 18.71 7.02 -21.35
N ARG A 257 17.51 7.38 -20.96
CA ARG A 257 17.24 7.97 -19.64
C ARG A 257 17.32 6.92 -18.55
N ASN A 258 17.70 7.35 -17.35
CA ASN A 258 17.60 6.48 -16.18
C ASN A 258 16.13 6.10 -15.95
N PRO A 259 15.82 4.81 -15.79
CA PRO A 259 14.45 4.36 -15.52
C PRO A 259 13.95 4.91 -14.18
N SER A 260 12.63 5.12 -14.06
CA SER A 260 11.99 5.60 -12.83
C SER A 260 12.23 4.67 -11.63
N ASN A 261 12.34 3.34 -11.90
CA ASN A 261 12.69 2.32 -10.91
C ASN A 261 13.93 1.56 -11.38
N PRO A 262 15.13 2.10 -11.16
CA PRO A 262 16.37 1.43 -11.53
C PRO A 262 16.61 0.20 -10.63
N ALA A 263 17.16 -0.87 -11.21
CA ALA A 263 17.70 -1.96 -10.44
C ALA A 263 18.90 -1.47 -9.62
N ILE A 264 18.85 -1.69 -8.32
CA ILE A 264 19.99 -1.41 -7.44
C ILE A 264 20.79 -2.70 -7.35
N VAL A 265 22.02 -2.64 -7.85
CA VAL A 265 22.97 -3.74 -7.72
C VAL A 265 23.94 -3.34 -6.60
N SER A 266 23.98 -4.16 -5.56
CA SER A 266 24.93 -4.03 -4.44
C SER A 266 26.19 -4.86 -4.70
#